data_c6d2d8b2aaa96fba42f9fa5a49af70dc
#
_entry.id   c6d2d8b2aaa96fba42f9fa5a49af70dc
#
_cell.length_a   1.000
_cell.length_b   1.000
_cell.length_c   1.000
_cell.angle_alpha   90.00
_cell.angle_beta   90.00
_cell.angle_gamma   90.00
#
_symmetry.space_group_name_H-M   'P 1'
#
loop_
_entity.id
_entity.type
_entity.pdbx_description
1 polymer ?
#
loop_
_entity_poly.entity_id
_entity_poly.type
_entity_poly.pdbx_seq_one_letter_code
_entity_poly.pdbx_strand_id
1 'polypeptide(L)'
;MGRLDGKVALITGAASGIGRQTAGLFAREGSRVVVCDLQEDQGQQVVDEITQAGGKAVFARADVSKATDCEAMVATAEAEFGRLDVMFNNAGIMHSDDGDSEQTEEAIWDLTMNVNLKGVYLGCKFGIPALRRAGGGSIINTASFVALLGAATPQLAYTASKGGVLAMTRELSVIHARENIRVNALCPGPLRTELLMKFLDTEAKKQRRLVHIPMGRFGEASEMAQSALFLASDESSYVTGSTFTVDGGITAAYVTPE
;
A
#
# COMPACT_ATOMS: atom_id res chain seq x y z
N MET A 1 5.81 6.60 24.53
CA MET A 1 6.22 7.26 23.28
C MET A 1 5.95 6.28 22.17
N GLY A 2 5.12 6.65 21.19
CA GLY A 2 4.76 5.77 20.08
C GLY A 2 5.92 5.63 19.06
N ARG A 3 5.89 4.58 18.26
CA ARG A 3 6.95 4.27 17.26
C ARG A 3 7.04 5.31 16.13
N LEU A 4 5.98 6.11 15.92
CA LEU A 4 5.90 7.20 14.93
C LEU A 4 5.67 8.56 15.59
N ASP A 5 6.05 8.71 16.85
CA ASP A 5 5.81 9.95 17.60
C ASP A 5 6.42 11.16 16.89
N GLY A 6 5.59 12.18 16.65
CA GLY A 6 5.99 13.40 15.95
C GLY A 6 6.11 13.30 14.43
N LYS A 7 6.00 12.11 13.83
CA LYS A 7 6.05 11.91 12.36
C LYS A 7 4.72 12.28 11.70
N VAL A 8 4.79 12.61 10.42
CA VAL A 8 3.63 12.84 9.54
C VAL A 8 3.61 11.76 8.47
N ALA A 9 2.52 11.03 8.38
CA ALA A 9 2.32 9.98 7.40
C ALA A 9 1.17 10.32 6.43
N LEU A 10 1.43 10.14 5.14
CA LEU A 10 0.42 10.20 4.09
C LEU A 10 0.15 8.78 3.59
N ILE A 11 -1.12 8.36 3.57
CA ILE A 11 -1.54 7.02 3.20
C ILE A 11 -2.60 7.10 2.10
N THR A 12 -2.32 6.52 0.93
CA THR A 12 -3.29 6.44 -0.16
C THR A 12 -4.14 5.17 -0.09
N GLY A 13 -5.40 5.23 -0.55
CA GLY A 13 -6.35 4.14 -0.39
C GLY A 13 -6.70 3.90 1.08
N ALA A 14 -6.80 4.98 1.85
CA ALA A 14 -6.89 4.92 3.30
C ALA A 14 -8.33 4.85 3.84
N ALA A 15 -9.35 4.91 2.98
CA ALA A 15 -10.75 4.77 3.38
C ALA A 15 -11.14 3.33 3.75
N SER A 16 -10.39 2.32 3.30
CA SER A 16 -10.72 0.91 3.52
C SER A 16 -9.49 0.01 3.67
N GLY A 17 -9.72 -1.27 3.99
CA GLY A 17 -8.73 -2.35 3.95
C GLY A 17 -7.43 -2.05 4.69
N ILE A 18 -6.30 -2.29 4.03
CA ILE A 18 -4.96 -2.11 4.60
C ILE A 18 -4.73 -0.64 4.97
N GLY A 19 -5.12 0.30 4.10
CA GLY A 19 -4.89 1.73 4.31
C GLY A 19 -5.59 2.24 5.56
N ARG A 20 -6.88 1.90 5.74
CA ARG A 20 -7.65 2.27 6.95
C ARG A 20 -7.03 1.72 8.23
N GLN A 21 -6.67 0.42 8.24
CA GLN A 21 -6.04 -0.20 9.41
C GLN A 21 -4.68 0.45 9.73
N THR A 22 -3.93 0.80 8.69
CA THR A 22 -2.64 1.48 8.84
C THR A 22 -2.82 2.91 9.36
N ALA A 23 -3.79 3.67 8.84
CA ALA A 23 -4.07 5.03 9.31
C ALA A 23 -4.39 5.07 10.80
N GLY A 24 -5.30 4.20 11.25
CA GLY A 24 -5.65 4.08 12.66
C GLY A 24 -4.47 3.62 13.53
N LEU A 25 -3.66 2.67 13.06
CA LEU A 25 -2.48 2.20 13.79
C LEU A 25 -1.40 3.29 13.88
N PHE A 26 -1.08 3.97 12.78
CA PHE A 26 -0.07 5.02 12.76
C PHE A 26 -0.45 6.18 13.69
N ALA A 27 -1.73 6.56 13.72
CA ALA A 27 -2.22 7.58 14.64
C ALA A 27 -2.05 7.16 16.12
N ARG A 28 -2.37 5.90 16.47
CA ARG A 28 -2.14 5.36 17.83
C ARG A 28 -0.66 5.34 18.21
N GLU A 29 0.22 5.20 17.22
CA GLU A 29 1.68 5.23 17.39
C GLU A 29 2.27 6.65 17.33
N GLY A 30 1.42 7.68 17.44
CA GLY A 30 1.84 9.08 17.57
C GLY A 30 2.02 9.85 16.27
N SER A 31 1.73 9.25 15.11
CA SER A 31 1.77 9.95 13.82
C SER A 31 0.58 10.88 13.63
N ARG A 32 0.82 12.01 12.95
CA ARG A 32 -0.25 12.80 12.31
C ARG A 32 -0.48 12.22 10.92
N VAL A 33 -1.74 11.96 10.55
CA VAL A 33 -2.06 11.17 9.36
C VAL A 33 -2.84 11.97 8.34
N VAL A 34 -2.37 11.96 7.08
CA VAL A 34 -3.16 12.39 5.93
C VAL A 34 -3.82 11.15 5.32
N VAL A 35 -5.13 11.05 5.46
CA VAL A 35 -5.97 9.99 4.92
C VAL A 35 -6.35 10.38 3.50
N CYS A 36 -5.78 9.68 2.50
CA CYS A 36 -6.04 9.97 1.08
C CYS A 36 -6.88 8.87 0.43
N ASP A 37 -7.99 9.25 -0.20
CA ASP A 37 -8.84 8.33 -0.95
C ASP A 37 -9.71 9.09 -1.97
N LEU A 38 -10.33 8.34 -2.90
CA LEU A 38 -11.41 8.83 -3.75
C LEU A 38 -12.76 8.91 -3.00
N GLN A 39 -12.94 8.04 -2.01
CA GLN A 39 -14.17 7.85 -1.26
C GLN A 39 -14.21 8.82 -0.08
N GLU A 40 -14.80 10.00 -0.31
CA GLU A 40 -14.78 11.11 0.64
C GLU A 40 -15.46 10.76 1.97
N ASP A 41 -16.67 10.20 1.93
CA ASP A 41 -17.44 9.88 3.15
C ASP A 41 -16.72 8.86 4.02
N GLN A 42 -16.20 7.77 3.41
CA GLN A 42 -15.43 6.75 4.15
C GLN A 42 -14.08 7.28 4.65
N GLY A 43 -13.42 8.11 3.85
CA GLY A 43 -12.16 8.74 4.25
C GLY A 43 -12.35 9.69 5.43
N GLN A 44 -13.43 10.49 5.42
CA GLN A 44 -13.77 11.37 6.54
C GLN A 44 -14.13 10.55 7.78
N GLN A 45 -14.86 9.45 7.64
CA GLN A 45 -15.14 8.55 8.75
C GLN A 45 -13.85 8.04 9.43
N VAL A 46 -12.81 7.70 8.66
CA VAL A 46 -11.51 7.30 9.22
C VAL A 46 -10.85 8.43 10.00
N VAL A 47 -10.93 9.66 9.49
CA VAL A 47 -10.43 10.86 10.20
C VAL A 47 -11.16 11.06 11.52
N ASP A 48 -12.49 10.93 11.51
CA ASP A 48 -13.33 11.10 12.70
C ASP A 48 -13.00 10.04 13.76
N GLU A 49 -12.85 8.76 13.35
CA GLU A 49 -12.44 7.67 14.25
C GLU A 49 -11.07 7.93 14.90
N ILE A 50 -10.10 8.39 14.10
CA ILE A 50 -8.76 8.73 14.61
C ILE A 50 -8.84 9.89 15.61
N THR A 51 -9.60 10.91 15.29
CA THR A 51 -9.75 12.12 16.12
C THR A 51 -10.47 11.81 17.43
N GLN A 52 -11.54 11.02 17.38
CA GLN A 52 -12.26 10.54 18.57
C GLN A 52 -11.38 9.70 19.50
N ALA A 53 -10.42 8.97 18.93
CA ALA A 53 -9.42 8.22 19.69
C ALA A 53 -8.25 9.10 20.22
N GLY A 54 -8.30 10.44 20.01
CA GLY A 54 -7.28 11.40 20.47
C GLY A 54 -6.09 11.56 19.53
N GLY A 55 -6.11 10.95 18.34
CA GLY A 55 -5.11 11.12 17.28
C GLY A 55 -5.32 12.40 16.47
N LYS A 56 -4.44 12.63 15.50
CA LYS A 56 -4.54 13.77 14.57
C LYS A 56 -4.56 13.26 13.13
N ALA A 57 -5.62 13.56 12.39
CA ALA A 57 -5.74 13.22 10.98
C ALA A 57 -6.48 14.30 10.21
N VAL A 58 -6.23 14.36 8.89
CA VAL A 58 -6.98 15.16 7.92
C VAL A 58 -7.28 14.31 6.70
N PHE A 59 -8.38 14.60 6.03
CA PHE A 59 -8.73 13.94 4.78
C PHE A 59 -8.24 14.76 3.58
N ALA A 60 -7.71 14.07 2.57
CA ALA A 60 -7.39 14.65 1.27
C ALA A 60 -8.00 13.76 0.18
N ARG A 61 -8.99 14.29 -0.56
CA ARG A 61 -9.54 13.59 -1.71
C ARG A 61 -8.50 13.56 -2.83
N ALA A 62 -8.13 12.38 -3.30
CA ALA A 62 -7.13 12.23 -4.36
C ALA A 62 -7.39 11.00 -5.25
N ASP A 63 -7.39 11.22 -6.56
CA ASP A 63 -7.24 10.20 -7.59
C ASP A 63 -5.75 10.02 -7.88
N VAL A 64 -5.16 8.94 -7.40
CA VAL A 64 -3.72 8.67 -7.55
C VAL A 64 -3.26 8.54 -9.01
N SER A 65 -4.18 8.33 -9.96
CA SER A 65 -3.88 8.31 -11.39
C SER A 65 -3.60 9.70 -11.97
N LYS A 66 -3.92 10.77 -11.23
CA LYS A 66 -3.82 12.18 -11.62
C LYS A 66 -2.67 12.88 -10.91
N ALA A 67 -1.78 13.49 -11.68
CA ALA A 67 -0.60 14.17 -11.14
C ALA A 67 -0.98 15.37 -10.24
N THR A 68 -2.02 16.13 -10.61
CA THR A 68 -2.52 17.27 -9.83
C THR A 68 -3.01 16.86 -8.45
N ASP A 69 -3.72 15.73 -8.36
CA ASP A 69 -4.25 15.25 -7.09
C ASP A 69 -3.12 14.71 -6.20
N CYS A 70 -2.13 14.02 -6.81
CA CYS A 70 -0.95 13.54 -6.08
C CYS A 70 -0.08 14.70 -5.56
N GLU A 71 0.03 15.79 -6.30
CA GLU A 71 0.70 17.01 -5.82
C GLU A 71 -0.07 17.64 -4.66
N ALA A 72 -1.39 17.78 -4.80
CA ALA A 72 -2.26 18.38 -3.80
C ALA A 72 -2.27 17.60 -2.47
N MET A 73 -2.32 16.25 -2.51
CA MET A 73 -2.31 15.45 -1.29
C MET A 73 -1.00 15.61 -0.49
N VAL A 74 0.14 15.74 -1.18
CA VAL A 74 1.43 15.99 -0.52
C VAL A 74 1.48 17.42 0.04
N ALA A 75 0.98 18.40 -0.72
CA ALA A 75 0.88 19.78 -0.24
C ALA A 75 -0.02 19.88 1.01
N THR A 76 -1.08 19.07 1.12
CA THR A 76 -1.92 19.00 2.32
C THR A 76 -1.10 18.55 3.55
N ALA A 77 -0.21 17.55 3.41
CA ALA A 77 0.63 17.12 4.53
C ALA A 77 1.55 18.25 5.03
N GLU A 78 2.15 19.01 4.11
CA GLU A 78 3.03 20.12 4.46
C GLU A 78 2.25 21.32 5.03
N ALA A 79 1.07 21.64 4.48
CA ALA A 79 0.24 22.76 4.94
C ALA A 79 -0.34 22.50 6.35
N GLU A 80 -0.88 21.31 6.59
CA GLU A 80 -1.57 20.99 7.85
C GLU A 80 -0.59 20.59 8.96
N PHE A 81 0.52 19.93 8.63
CA PHE A 81 1.41 19.34 9.61
C PHE A 81 2.86 19.80 9.51
N GLY A 82 3.20 20.62 8.51
CA GLY A 82 4.51 21.26 8.35
C GLY A 82 5.60 20.37 7.74
N ARG A 83 5.33 19.07 7.48
CA ARG A 83 6.30 18.12 6.93
C ARG A 83 5.64 16.84 6.42
N LEU A 84 6.44 16.03 5.74
CA LEU A 84 6.09 14.63 5.41
C LEU A 84 7.27 13.73 5.78
N ASP A 85 7.03 12.66 6.57
CA ASP A 85 8.03 11.70 7.01
C ASP A 85 7.81 10.29 6.43
N VAL A 86 6.55 9.95 6.18
CA VAL A 86 6.18 8.63 5.65
C VAL A 86 5.20 8.79 4.50
N MET A 87 5.55 8.20 3.35
CA MET A 87 4.65 8.08 2.19
C MET A 87 4.27 6.61 2.01
N PHE A 88 3.01 6.27 2.27
CA PHE A 88 2.50 4.93 2.02
C PHE A 88 1.63 4.91 0.76
N ASN A 89 2.21 4.50 -0.35
CA ASN A 89 1.54 4.27 -1.63
C ASN A 89 0.81 2.93 -1.57
N ASN A 90 -0.42 2.94 -1.06
CA ASN A 90 -1.21 1.74 -0.84
C ASN A 90 -2.42 1.63 -1.77
N ALA A 91 -2.93 2.73 -2.33
CA ALA A 91 -4.05 2.70 -3.27
C ALA A 91 -3.80 1.71 -4.42
N GLY A 92 -4.80 0.91 -4.73
CA GLY A 92 -4.74 -0.07 -5.81
C GLY A 92 -6.08 -0.73 -6.05
N ILE A 93 -6.24 -1.22 -7.27
CA ILE A 93 -7.44 -1.94 -7.74
C ILE A 93 -7.08 -3.31 -8.28
N MET A 94 -8.05 -4.20 -8.29
CA MET A 94 -8.08 -5.45 -9.05
C MET A 94 -9.41 -5.49 -9.79
N HIS A 95 -9.37 -5.54 -11.12
CA HIS A 95 -10.57 -5.50 -11.94
C HIS A 95 -11.11 -6.91 -12.21
N SER A 96 -12.42 -7.08 -12.23
CA SER A 96 -13.06 -8.39 -12.48
C SER A 96 -12.80 -8.92 -13.89
N ASP A 97 -12.61 -8.02 -14.84
CA ASP A 97 -12.41 -8.34 -16.26
C ASP A 97 -10.92 -8.33 -16.65
N ASP A 98 -10.01 -8.33 -15.65
CA ASP A 98 -8.59 -8.55 -15.86
C ASP A 98 -8.34 -10.05 -16.00
N GLY A 99 -8.08 -10.48 -17.21
CA GLY A 99 -7.87 -11.86 -17.61
C GLY A 99 -6.45 -12.14 -18.08
N ASP A 100 -6.34 -12.86 -19.20
CA ASP A 100 -5.09 -13.06 -19.93
C ASP A 100 -4.87 -11.96 -21.00
N SER A 101 -3.87 -12.13 -21.86
CA SER A 101 -3.52 -11.15 -22.88
C SER A 101 -4.53 -11.05 -24.04
N GLU A 102 -5.39 -12.04 -24.22
CA GLU A 102 -6.42 -12.04 -25.27
C GLU A 102 -7.72 -11.44 -24.75
N GLN A 103 -8.00 -11.61 -23.44
CA GLN A 103 -9.27 -11.27 -22.82
C GLN A 103 -9.27 -9.90 -22.16
N THR A 104 -8.09 -9.41 -21.72
CA THR A 104 -8.00 -8.10 -21.04
C THR A 104 -8.11 -6.97 -22.05
N GLU A 105 -9.22 -6.25 -22.01
CA GLU A 105 -9.42 -5.05 -22.82
C GLU A 105 -8.38 -3.98 -22.46
N GLU A 106 -7.90 -3.23 -23.47
CA GLU A 106 -6.90 -2.16 -23.29
C GLU A 106 -7.31 -1.14 -22.23
N ALA A 107 -8.60 -0.79 -22.16
CA ALA A 107 -9.12 0.11 -21.14
C ALA A 107 -8.96 -0.41 -19.71
N ILE A 108 -9.09 -1.72 -19.48
CA ILE A 108 -8.89 -2.37 -18.17
C ILE A 108 -7.40 -2.40 -17.84
N TRP A 109 -6.56 -2.73 -18.82
CA TRP A 109 -5.11 -2.63 -18.69
C TRP A 109 -4.69 -1.22 -18.28
N ASP A 110 -5.10 -0.21 -19.02
CA ASP A 110 -4.74 1.18 -18.77
C ASP A 110 -5.23 1.68 -17.42
N LEU A 111 -6.47 1.38 -17.05
CA LEU A 111 -7.02 1.71 -15.74
C LEU A 111 -6.16 1.10 -14.62
N THR A 112 -5.84 -0.19 -14.71
CA THR A 112 -5.06 -0.91 -13.71
C THR A 112 -3.64 -0.36 -13.61
N MET A 113 -2.98 -0.12 -14.75
CA MET A 113 -1.63 0.46 -14.79
C MET A 113 -1.61 1.90 -14.27
N ASN A 114 -2.62 2.71 -14.62
CA ASN A 114 -2.72 4.10 -14.17
C ASN A 114 -2.90 4.21 -12.65
N VAL A 115 -3.73 3.35 -12.05
CA VAL A 115 -3.92 3.37 -10.60
C VAL A 115 -2.75 2.70 -9.87
N ASN A 116 -2.44 1.43 -10.23
CA ASN A 116 -1.53 0.60 -9.42
C ASN A 116 -0.05 0.91 -9.60
N LEU A 117 0.38 1.35 -10.79
CA LEU A 117 1.79 1.62 -11.08
C LEU A 117 2.07 3.12 -11.21
N LYS A 118 1.36 3.81 -12.10
CA LYS A 118 1.55 5.26 -12.28
C LYS A 118 1.19 6.03 -11.00
N GLY A 119 0.14 5.61 -10.28
CA GLY A 119 -0.22 6.23 -9.00
C GLY A 119 0.92 6.15 -7.97
N VAL A 120 1.60 4.99 -7.86
CA VAL A 120 2.78 4.84 -7.01
C VAL A 120 3.94 5.73 -7.51
N TYR A 121 4.17 5.77 -8.82
CA TYR A 121 5.17 6.69 -9.40
C TYR A 121 4.87 8.16 -9.05
N LEU A 122 3.63 8.60 -9.18
CA LEU A 122 3.23 9.98 -8.87
C LEU A 122 3.35 10.27 -7.37
N GLY A 123 2.96 9.33 -6.51
CA GLY A 123 3.17 9.45 -5.06
C GLY A 123 4.65 9.61 -4.70
N CYS A 124 5.54 8.83 -5.33
CA CYS A 124 6.99 8.98 -5.16
C CYS A 124 7.49 10.32 -5.74
N LYS A 125 7.02 10.71 -6.94
CA LYS A 125 7.44 11.94 -7.62
C LYS A 125 7.22 13.19 -6.75
N PHE A 126 6.07 13.30 -6.11
CA PHE A 126 5.73 14.46 -5.27
C PHE A 126 6.15 14.25 -3.81
N GLY A 127 6.15 13.02 -3.31
CA GLY A 127 6.54 12.71 -1.93
C GLY A 127 8.05 12.86 -1.68
N ILE A 128 8.92 12.44 -2.60
CA ILE A 128 10.39 12.49 -2.42
C ILE A 128 10.88 13.92 -2.12
N PRO A 129 10.48 14.97 -2.85
CA PRO A 129 10.89 16.33 -2.51
C PRO A 129 10.44 16.78 -1.11
N ALA A 130 9.24 16.38 -0.66
CA ALA A 130 8.74 16.70 0.68
C ALA A 130 9.52 15.95 1.77
N LEU A 131 9.78 14.65 1.58
CA LEU A 131 10.64 13.86 2.47
C LEU A 131 12.06 14.44 2.56
N ARG A 132 12.62 14.90 1.45
CA ARG A 132 13.95 15.56 1.42
C ARG A 132 13.95 16.84 2.25
N ARG A 133 12.89 17.66 2.16
CA ARG A 133 12.74 18.87 3.01
C ARG A 133 12.62 18.52 4.48
N ALA A 134 12.04 17.38 4.82
CA ALA A 134 11.94 16.90 6.20
C ALA A 134 13.26 16.31 6.75
N GLY A 135 14.30 16.14 5.91
CA GLY A 135 15.60 15.57 6.28
C GLY A 135 15.70 14.06 6.04
N GLY A 136 14.79 13.47 5.29
CA GLY A 136 14.67 12.06 4.98
C GLY A 136 13.33 11.46 5.35
N GLY A 137 13.18 10.15 5.25
CA GLY A 137 11.94 9.48 5.61
C GLY A 137 11.78 8.08 5.02
N SER A 138 10.55 7.58 5.01
CA SER A 138 10.23 6.24 4.53
C SER A 138 9.13 6.26 3.45
N ILE A 139 9.40 5.60 2.34
CA ILE A 139 8.39 5.29 1.31
C ILE A 139 8.08 3.80 1.39
N ILE A 140 6.81 3.47 1.46
CA ILE A 140 6.31 2.09 1.44
C ILE A 140 5.39 1.97 0.22
N ASN A 141 5.71 1.05 -0.68
CA ASN A 141 4.92 0.81 -1.88
C ASN A 141 4.23 -0.55 -1.79
N THR A 142 2.91 -0.58 -1.87
CA THR A 142 2.16 -1.84 -1.87
C THR A 142 2.29 -2.54 -3.22
N ALA A 143 3.18 -3.54 -3.28
CA ALA A 143 3.25 -4.50 -4.35
C ALA A 143 2.24 -5.65 -4.09
N SER A 144 2.65 -6.89 -4.28
CA SER A 144 1.86 -8.09 -4.01
C SER A 144 2.76 -9.33 -4.09
N PHE A 145 2.35 -10.43 -3.49
CA PHE A 145 2.98 -11.74 -3.71
C PHE A 145 2.98 -12.15 -5.19
N VAL A 146 1.99 -11.74 -5.99
CA VAL A 146 1.94 -12.00 -7.43
C VAL A 146 2.98 -11.21 -8.24
N ALA A 147 3.69 -10.27 -7.63
CA ALA A 147 4.89 -9.69 -8.23
C ALA A 147 6.10 -10.65 -8.22
N LEU A 148 6.02 -11.74 -7.44
CA LEU A 148 7.08 -12.73 -7.24
C LEU A 148 6.76 -14.07 -7.91
N LEU A 149 5.48 -14.35 -8.16
CA LEU A 149 5.01 -15.56 -8.83
C LEU A 149 3.72 -15.30 -9.61
N GLY A 150 3.35 -16.20 -10.52
CA GLY A 150 2.10 -16.09 -11.26
C GLY A 150 0.87 -16.33 -10.37
N ALA A 151 -0.24 -15.70 -10.71
CA ALA A 151 -1.50 -15.91 -10.01
C ALA A 151 -2.17 -17.23 -10.41
N ALA A 152 -2.97 -17.81 -9.51
CA ALA A 152 -3.73 -19.03 -9.78
C ALA A 152 -4.94 -18.82 -10.71
N THR A 153 -5.34 -17.56 -10.93
CA THR A 153 -6.36 -17.12 -11.87
C THR A 153 -5.80 -15.99 -12.71
N PRO A 154 -6.15 -15.88 -13.99
CA PRO A 154 -5.69 -14.80 -14.84
C PRO A 154 -5.99 -13.44 -14.21
N GLN A 155 -5.00 -12.56 -14.19
CA GLN A 155 -5.04 -11.17 -13.74
C GLN A 155 -3.78 -10.43 -14.23
N LEU A 156 -3.62 -10.38 -15.56
CA LEU A 156 -2.38 -9.96 -16.20
C LEU A 156 -1.99 -8.53 -15.86
N ALA A 157 -2.93 -7.58 -15.99
CA ALA A 157 -2.68 -6.16 -15.74
C ALA A 157 -2.30 -5.92 -14.25
N TYR A 158 -3.02 -6.57 -13.33
CA TYR A 158 -2.71 -6.50 -11.91
C TYR A 158 -1.29 -7.01 -11.62
N THR A 159 -0.97 -8.22 -12.10
CA THR A 159 0.35 -8.84 -11.89
C THR A 159 1.48 -7.99 -12.48
N ALA A 160 1.31 -7.49 -13.71
CA ALA A 160 2.27 -6.62 -14.37
C ALA A 160 2.48 -5.31 -13.59
N SER A 161 1.37 -4.69 -13.14
CA SER A 161 1.44 -3.45 -12.34
C SER A 161 2.21 -3.64 -11.04
N LYS A 162 1.98 -4.75 -10.32
CA LYS A 162 2.64 -5.04 -9.04
C LYS A 162 4.11 -5.45 -9.23
N GLY A 163 4.45 -6.12 -10.33
CA GLY A 163 5.83 -6.36 -10.76
C GLY A 163 6.58 -5.06 -11.05
N GLY A 164 5.93 -4.11 -11.74
CA GLY A 164 6.46 -2.77 -12.00
C GLY A 164 6.73 -1.98 -10.73
N VAL A 165 5.80 -2.02 -9.75
CA VAL A 165 6.00 -1.38 -8.42
C VAL A 165 7.23 -1.95 -7.72
N LEU A 166 7.43 -3.26 -7.76
CA LEU A 166 8.58 -3.90 -7.14
C LEU A 166 9.90 -3.48 -7.80
N ALA A 167 9.95 -3.42 -9.13
CA ALA A 167 11.11 -2.96 -9.88
C ALA A 167 11.44 -1.50 -9.58
N MET A 168 10.42 -0.61 -9.61
CA MET A 168 10.57 0.82 -9.31
C MET A 168 11.03 1.06 -7.87
N THR A 169 10.54 0.27 -6.90
CA THR A 169 10.96 0.36 -5.50
C THR A 169 12.47 0.14 -5.34
N ARG A 170 13.02 -0.89 -6.00
CA ARG A 170 14.46 -1.16 -5.97
C ARG A 170 15.27 0.00 -6.57
N GLU A 171 14.86 0.51 -7.71
CA GLU A 171 15.54 1.63 -8.38
C GLU A 171 15.53 2.90 -7.50
N LEU A 172 14.36 3.31 -6.99
CA LEU A 172 14.25 4.49 -6.14
C LEU A 172 15.02 4.34 -4.82
N SER A 173 15.10 3.13 -4.27
CA SER A 173 15.85 2.88 -3.04
C SER A 173 17.33 3.17 -3.18
N VAL A 174 17.92 2.82 -4.33
CA VAL A 174 19.34 3.06 -4.63
C VAL A 174 19.60 4.54 -4.90
N ILE A 175 18.71 5.18 -5.67
CA ILE A 175 18.85 6.60 -6.03
C ILE A 175 18.83 7.50 -4.78
N HIS A 176 17.91 7.23 -3.82
CA HIS A 176 17.63 8.13 -2.71
C HIS A 176 18.22 7.71 -1.35
N ALA A 177 18.96 6.58 -1.29
CA ALA A 177 19.52 6.08 -0.04
C ALA A 177 20.42 7.12 0.69
N ARG A 178 21.25 7.86 -0.05
CA ARG A 178 22.15 8.88 0.54
C ARG A 178 21.41 10.18 0.95
N GLU A 179 20.14 10.31 0.60
CA GLU A 179 19.26 11.40 1.02
C GLU A 179 18.49 11.04 2.30
N ASN A 180 18.88 9.95 2.97
CA ASN A 180 18.17 9.40 4.14
C ASN A 180 16.70 9.04 3.84
N ILE A 181 16.38 8.67 2.59
CA ILE A 181 15.06 8.21 2.16
C ILE A 181 15.11 6.72 1.89
N ARG A 182 14.39 5.95 2.68
CA ARG A 182 14.23 4.51 2.50
C ARG A 182 13.02 4.23 1.62
N VAL A 183 13.14 3.29 0.69
CA VAL A 183 12.05 2.90 -0.19
C VAL A 183 11.91 1.38 -0.18
N ASN A 184 10.78 0.87 0.30
CA ASN A 184 10.55 -0.57 0.45
C ASN A 184 9.22 -0.99 -0.17
N ALA A 185 9.15 -2.21 -0.69
CA ALA A 185 7.91 -2.81 -1.18
C ALA A 185 7.30 -3.71 -0.11
N LEU A 186 6.07 -3.45 0.28
CA LEU A 186 5.23 -4.39 1.02
C LEU A 186 4.56 -5.32 0.02
N CYS A 187 4.75 -6.63 0.18
CA CYS A 187 4.19 -7.67 -0.68
C CYS A 187 3.20 -8.54 0.10
N PRO A 188 1.93 -8.11 0.20
CA PRO A 188 0.90 -8.91 0.86
C PRO A 188 0.60 -10.19 0.10
N GLY A 189 0.33 -11.26 0.85
CA GLY A 189 -0.34 -12.46 0.37
C GLY A 189 -1.85 -12.29 0.26
N PRO A 190 -2.61 -13.38 0.07
CA PRO A 190 -4.07 -13.33 0.07
C PRO A 190 -4.61 -12.90 1.44
N LEU A 191 -5.37 -11.81 1.48
CA LEU A 191 -5.91 -11.22 2.70
C LEU A 191 -7.44 -11.34 2.74
N ARG A 192 -8.00 -11.42 3.94
CA ARG A 192 -9.44 -11.32 4.17
C ARG A 192 -9.88 -9.85 4.10
N THR A 193 -9.78 -9.25 2.91
CA THR A 193 -10.26 -7.90 2.63
C THR A 193 -11.52 -7.96 1.78
N GLU A 194 -12.33 -6.91 1.82
CA GLU A 194 -13.52 -6.79 0.95
C GLU A 194 -13.14 -6.97 -0.53
N LEU A 195 -12.02 -6.39 -0.94
CA LEU A 195 -11.52 -6.50 -2.31
C LEU A 195 -11.36 -7.96 -2.74
N LEU A 196 -10.63 -8.79 -1.97
CA LEU A 196 -10.43 -10.19 -2.33
C LEU A 196 -11.68 -11.04 -2.14
N MET A 197 -12.45 -10.79 -1.07
CA MET A 197 -13.64 -11.61 -0.75
C MET A 197 -14.75 -11.47 -1.80
N LYS A 198 -14.82 -10.35 -2.55
CA LYS A 198 -15.73 -10.21 -3.71
C LYS A 198 -15.44 -11.24 -4.82
N PHE A 199 -14.17 -11.66 -4.98
CA PHE A 199 -13.76 -12.68 -5.96
C PHE A 199 -13.86 -14.11 -5.38
N LEU A 200 -13.84 -14.27 -4.07
CA LEU A 200 -13.90 -15.56 -3.36
C LEU A 200 -15.27 -15.73 -2.67
N ASP A 201 -16.33 -15.64 -3.47
CA ASP A 201 -17.72 -15.66 -3.03
C ASP A 201 -18.24 -17.04 -2.56
N THR A 202 -17.49 -18.12 -2.85
CA THR A 202 -17.84 -19.49 -2.44
C THR A 202 -16.76 -20.11 -1.58
N GLU A 203 -17.15 -21.08 -0.73
CA GLU A 203 -16.19 -21.83 0.08
C GLU A 203 -15.19 -22.59 -0.78
N ALA A 204 -15.64 -23.18 -1.88
CA ALA A 204 -14.76 -23.88 -2.84
C ALA A 204 -13.67 -22.95 -3.41
N LYS A 205 -14.00 -21.71 -3.78
CA LYS A 205 -13.02 -20.73 -4.24
C LYS A 205 -12.03 -20.35 -3.13
N LYS A 206 -12.48 -20.25 -1.88
CA LYS A 206 -11.60 -19.98 -0.72
C LYS A 206 -10.65 -21.14 -0.47
N GLN A 207 -11.17 -22.36 -0.40
CA GLN A 207 -10.36 -23.57 -0.18
C GLN A 207 -9.30 -23.76 -1.27
N ARG A 208 -9.65 -23.49 -2.54
CA ARG A 208 -8.71 -23.54 -3.65
C ARG A 208 -7.51 -22.58 -3.47
N ARG A 209 -7.66 -21.50 -2.68
CA ARG A 209 -6.55 -20.60 -2.34
C ARG A 209 -5.82 -21.05 -1.08
N LEU A 210 -6.58 -21.45 -0.06
CA LEU A 210 -6.04 -21.79 1.25
C LEU A 210 -5.06 -22.96 1.19
N VAL A 211 -5.27 -23.94 0.32
CA VAL A 211 -4.36 -25.08 0.12
C VAL A 211 -2.92 -24.65 -0.24
N HIS A 212 -2.74 -23.47 -0.82
CA HIS A 212 -1.42 -22.95 -1.21
C HIS A 212 -0.77 -22.07 -0.14
N ILE A 213 -1.46 -21.76 0.96
CA ILE A 213 -0.94 -20.92 2.04
C ILE A 213 -0.48 -21.80 3.19
N PRO A 214 0.85 -21.94 3.45
CA PRO A 214 1.35 -22.80 4.52
C PRO A 214 0.76 -22.53 5.91
N MET A 215 0.41 -21.27 6.22
CA MET A 215 -0.26 -20.93 7.49
C MET A 215 -1.74 -21.34 7.54
N GLY A 216 -2.32 -21.89 6.47
CA GLY A 216 -3.69 -22.42 6.42
C GLY A 216 -4.81 -21.39 6.58
N ARG A 217 -4.50 -20.10 6.49
CA ARG A 217 -5.48 -19.02 6.61
C ARG A 217 -5.15 -17.82 5.71
N PHE A 218 -6.16 -17.03 5.39
CA PHE A 218 -5.93 -15.69 4.86
C PHE A 218 -5.29 -14.79 5.92
N GLY A 219 -4.45 -13.87 5.48
CA GLY A 219 -3.96 -12.79 6.33
C GLY A 219 -5.04 -11.73 6.58
N GLU A 220 -4.80 -10.88 7.57
CA GLU A 220 -5.66 -9.76 7.92
C GLU A 220 -5.00 -8.41 7.56
N ALA A 221 -5.82 -7.40 7.28
CA ALA A 221 -5.32 -6.06 6.98
C ALA A 221 -4.49 -5.46 8.14
N SER A 222 -4.81 -5.82 9.38
CA SER A 222 -4.06 -5.42 10.57
C SER A 222 -2.62 -5.98 10.60
N GLU A 223 -2.38 -7.17 10.05
CA GLU A 223 -1.02 -7.74 9.94
C GLU A 223 -0.17 -6.95 8.94
N MET A 224 -0.80 -6.47 7.85
CA MET A 224 -0.15 -5.56 6.90
C MET A 224 0.14 -4.20 7.54
N ALA A 225 -0.78 -3.68 8.34
CA ALA A 225 -0.58 -2.42 9.07
C ALA A 225 0.61 -2.50 10.03
N GLN A 226 0.81 -3.61 10.75
CA GLN A 226 1.98 -3.82 11.60
C GLN A 226 3.29 -3.86 10.79
N SER A 227 3.26 -4.49 9.63
CA SER A 227 4.40 -4.55 8.72
C SER A 227 4.74 -3.17 8.15
N ALA A 228 3.72 -2.40 7.76
CA ALA A 228 3.88 -1.02 7.33
C ALA A 228 4.43 -0.14 8.47
N LEU A 229 3.98 -0.34 9.72
CA LEU A 229 4.48 0.36 10.89
C LEU A 229 5.99 0.11 11.11
N PHE A 230 6.44 -1.14 11.01
CA PHE A 230 7.87 -1.44 11.06
C PHE A 230 8.64 -0.69 9.98
N LEU A 231 8.20 -0.75 8.72
CA LEU A 231 8.86 -0.07 7.60
C LEU A 231 8.83 1.46 7.72
N ALA A 232 7.81 2.04 8.35
CA ALA A 232 7.68 3.47 8.60
C ALA A 232 8.56 3.97 9.75
N SER A 233 8.83 3.12 10.72
CA SER A 233 9.55 3.47 11.95
C SER A 233 11.07 3.46 11.79
N ASP A 234 11.78 3.99 12.79
CA ASP A 234 13.23 4.00 12.83
C ASP A 234 13.83 2.62 13.14
N GLU A 235 13.01 1.65 13.55
CA GLU A 235 13.41 0.25 13.72
C GLU A 235 13.88 -0.39 12.40
N SER A 236 13.39 0.13 11.26
CA SER A 236 13.82 -0.29 9.93
C SER A 236 14.86 0.65 9.30
N SER A 237 15.64 1.37 10.11
CA SER A 237 16.61 2.39 9.64
C SER A 237 17.65 1.87 8.66
N TYR A 238 17.94 0.57 8.65
CA TYR A 238 18.89 -0.05 7.71
C TYR A 238 18.18 -0.91 6.63
N VAL A 239 16.85 -0.74 6.47
CA VAL A 239 16.03 -1.49 5.49
C VAL A 239 15.63 -0.57 4.36
N THR A 240 16.23 -0.74 3.17
CA THR A 240 15.84 -0.06 1.93
C THR A 240 15.99 -1.01 0.74
N GLY A 241 15.16 -0.87 -0.30
CA GLY A 241 15.12 -1.76 -1.46
C GLY A 241 14.55 -3.16 -1.19
N SER A 242 14.00 -3.38 0.00
CA SER A 242 13.50 -4.69 0.41
C SER A 242 12.19 -5.05 -0.30
N THR A 243 12.08 -6.33 -0.63
CA THR A 243 10.82 -7.01 -0.93
C THR A 243 10.29 -7.60 0.38
N PHE A 244 9.49 -6.83 1.10
CA PHE A 244 8.99 -7.22 2.42
C PHE A 244 7.73 -8.06 2.26
N THR A 245 7.91 -9.38 2.22
CA THR A 245 6.85 -10.35 1.95
C THR A 245 6.12 -10.71 3.25
N VAL A 246 4.78 -10.59 3.21
CA VAL A 246 3.88 -10.92 4.34
C VAL A 246 2.70 -11.70 3.77
N ASP A 247 2.87 -12.99 3.56
CA ASP A 247 2.03 -13.80 2.68
C ASP A 247 1.62 -15.18 3.23
N GLY A 248 1.89 -15.43 4.51
CA GLY A 248 1.61 -16.73 5.12
C GLY A 248 2.44 -17.88 4.57
N GLY A 249 3.53 -17.57 3.85
CA GLY A 249 4.48 -18.53 3.29
C GLY A 249 4.17 -19.00 1.87
N ILE A 250 3.16 -18.41 1.19
CA ILE A 250 2.75 -18.86 -0.16
C ILE A 250 3.87 -18.78 -1.19
N THR A 251 4.78 -17.80 -1.07
CA THR A 251 5.94 -17.67 -1.97
C THR A 251 7.16 -18.45 -1.50
N ALA A 252 7.16 -19.03 -0.29
CA ALA A 252 8.32 -19.67 0.31
C ALA A 252 8.37 -21.19 0.07
N ALA A 253 7.24 -21.83 -0.20
CA ALA A 253 7.15 -23.27 -0.27
C ALA A 253 6.24 -23.76 -1.40
N TYR A 254 6.59 -24.89 -2.00
CA TYR A 254 5.70 -25.70 -2.81
C TYR A 254 4.81 -26.50 -1.84
N VAL A 255 3.49 -26.27 -1.91
CA VAL A 255 2.49 -26.91 -1.04
C VAL A 255 1.60 -27.80 -1.90
N THR A 256 1.45 -29.04 -1.50
CA THR A 256 0.46 -29.99 -2.06
C THR A 256 -0.65 -30.22 -1.05
N PRO A 257 -1.92 -30.40 -1.49
CA PRO A 257 -2.98 -30.87 -0.59
C PRO A 257 -2.62 -32.24 -0.03
N GLU A 258 -2.95 -32.46 1.24
CA GLU A 258 -2.89 -33.79 1.88
C GLU A 258 -4.00 -34.69 1.37
#